data_9b9f859eab4da343ccd7b69208565d0c
#
_entry.id   9b9f859eab4da343ccd7b69208565d0c
#
_cell.length_a   1.000
_cell.length_b   1.000
_cell.length_c   1.000
_cell.angle_alpha   90.00
_cell.angle_beta   90.00
_cell.angle_gamma   90.00
#
_symmetry.space_group_name_H-M   'P 1'
#
loop_
_entity.id
_entity.type
_entity.pdbx_description
1 polymer ?
#
loop_
_entity_poly.entity_id
_entity_poly.type
_entity_poly.pdbx_seq_one_letter_code
_entity_poly.pdbx_strand_id
1 'polypeptide(L)'
;MSHIKLEWSPAKAASNLKKHGVSFEEARTAFEDEEALLIPDPEHSVGEERFVLLGLSGASRLLVVIHCERGPDVIRLISARKAERTERAAYLSRRAR
;
A
#
# COMPACT_ATOMS: atom_id res chain seq x y z
N MET A 1 -17.50 -3.84 -6.91
CA MET A 1 -17.20 -4.29 -5.54
C MET A 1 -16.09 -5.31 -5.56
N SER A 2 -15.08 -5.07 -4.81
CA SER A 2 -13.93 -5.96 -4.75
C SER A 2 -14.18 -7.08 -3.77
N HIS A 3 -13.83 -8.31 -4.15
CA HIS A 3 -13.84 -9.44 -3.25
C HIS A 3 -12.45 -9.73 -2.68
N ILE A 4 -11.55 -8.76 -2.83
CA ILE A 4 -10.18 -8.92 -2.39
C ILE A 4 -10.12 -8.91 -0.87
N LYS A 5 -9.45 -9.91 -0.32
CA LYS A 5 -9.23 -10.04 1.11
C LYS A 5 -7.83 -9.57 1.43
N LEU A 6 -7.71 -8.67 2.39
CA LEU A 6 -6.40 -8.23 2.85
C LEU A 6 -6.07 -8.92 4.16
N GLU A 7 -4.83 -9.37 4.27
CA GLU A 7 -4.37 -10.03 5.48
C GLU A 7 -3.01 -9.48 5.88
N TRP A 8 -2.65 -9.67 7.14
CA TRP A 8 -1.34 -9.26 7.63
C TRP A 8 -1.03 -9.93 8.96
N SER A 9 0.25 -9.91 9.31
CA SER A 9 0.72 -10.40 10.59
C SER A 9 0.50 -9.32 11.65
N PRO A 10 -0.14 -9.63 12.80
CA PRO A 10 -0.30 -8.66 13.88
C PRO A 10 1.03 -8.08 14.36
N ALA A 11 2.08 -8.90 14.40
CA ALA A 11 3.41 -8.43 14.81
C ALA A 11 3.96 -7.41 13.83
N LYS A 12 3.79 -7.62 12.53
CA LYS A 12 4.24 -6.67 11.53
C LYS A 12 3.41 -5.38 11.57
N ALA A 13 2.11 -5.50 11.83
CA ALA A 13 1.25 -4.34 11.95
C ALA A 13 1.70 -3.45 13.11
N ALA A 14 1.98 -4.06 14.25
CA ALA A 14 2.44 -3.30 15.43
C ALA A 14 3.78 -2.63 15.17
N SER A 15 4.72 -3.37 14.58
CA SER A 15 6.03 -2.85 14.24
C SER A 15 5.94 -1.69 13.25
N ASN A 16 5.09 -1.84 12.24
CA ASN A 16 4.90 -0.82 11.23
C ASN A 16 4.32 0.47 11.83
N LEU A 17 3.34 0.32 12.71
CA LEU A 17 2.73 1.48 13.36
C LEU A 17 3.77 2.23 14.19
N LYS A 18 4.59 1.50 14.93
CA LYS A 18 5.62 2.11 15.74
C LYS A 18 6.68 2.82 14.88
N LYS A 19 7.06 2.20 13.78
CA LYS A 19 8.14 2.70 12.94
C LYS A 19 7.69 3.85 12.04
N HIS A 20 6.50 3.76 11.46
CA HIS A 20 6.06 4.69 10.43
C HIS A 20 4.84 5.52 10.81
N GLY A 21 4.18 5.20 11.91
CA GLY A 21 2.98 5.92 12.32
C GLY A 21 1.78 5.64 11.45
N VAL A 22 1.79 4.53 10.72
CA VAL A 22 0.70 4.15 9.82
C VAL A 22 0.21 2.76 10.21
N SER A 23 -1.08 2.65 10.52
CA SER A 23 -1.68 1.36 10.81
C SER A 23 -1.99 0.61 9.51
N PHE A 24 -2.03 -0.71 9.58
CA PHE A 24 -2.44 -1.49 8.41
C PHE A 24 -3.94 -1.34 8.14
N GLU A 25 -4.73 -1.02 9.16
CA GLU A 25 -6.14 -0.68 8.94
C GLU A 25 -6.27 0.55 8.06
N GLU A 26 -5.46 1.57 8.31
CA GLU A 26 -5.46 2.74 7.45
C GLU A 26 -4.93 2.41 6.06
N ALA A 27 -3.84 1.64 5.98
CA ALA A 27 -3.26 1.25 4.70
C ALA A 27 -4.28 0.54 3.82
N ARG A 28 -5.14 -0.26 4.44
CA ARG A 28 -6.19 -0.97 3.71
C ARG A 28 -7.10 -0.01 2.96
N THR A 29 -7.41 1.14 3.54
CA THR A 29 -8.30 2.09 2.90
C THR A 29 -7.71 2.71 1.65
N ALA A 30 -6.37 2.74 1.53
CA ALA A 30 -5.73 3.27 0.34
C ALA A 30 -6.00 2.40 -0.90
N PHE A 31 -6.35 1.14 -0.71
CA PHE A 31 -6.71 0.26 -1.83
C PHE A 31 -8.04 0.64 -2.46
N GLU A 32 -8.83 1.48 -1.79
CA GLU A 32 -10.11 1.94 -2.32
C GLU A 32 -9.98 3.23 -3.13
N ASP A 33 -8.78 3.80 -3.19
CA ASP A 33 -8.53 5.02 -3.94
C ASP A 33 -8.46 4.68 -5.43
N GLU A 34 -9.42 5.18 -6.20
CA GLU A 34 -9.49 4.90 -7.62
C GLU A 34 -8.36 5.53 -8.41
N GLU A 35 -7.68 6.51 -7.83
CA GLU A 35 -6.56 7.18 -8.46
C GLU A 35 -5.21 6.59 -8.04
N ALA A 36 -5.22 5.53 -7.27
CA ALA A 36 -3.99 4.93 -6.78
C ALA A 36 -3.14 4.40 -7.92
N LEU A 37 -1.83 4.47 -7.72
CA LEU A 37 -0.85 3.88 -8.64
C LEU A 37 -0.42 2.53 -8.09
N LEU A 38 -0.41 1.51 -8.95
CA LEU A 38 0.06 0.18 -8.59
C LEU A 38 1.29 -0.12 -9.44
N ILE A 39 2.41 -0.33 -8.78
CA ILE A 39 3.70 -0.49 -9.44
C ILE A 39 4.35 -1.78 -8.98
N PRO A 40 4.85 -2.63 -9.91
CA PRO A 40 5.64 -3.79 -9.50
C PRO A 40 6.93 -3.35 -8.83
N ASP A 41 7.39 -4.12 -7.87
CA ASP A 41 8.64 -3.85 -7.17
C ASP A 41 9.60 -5.02 -7.38
N PRO A 42 10.29 -5.06 -8.54
CA PRO A 42 11.15 -6.21 -8.85
C PRO A 42 12.37 -6.32 -7.94
N GLU A 43 12.84 -5.22 -7.37
CA GLU A 43 14.01 -5.26 -6.49
C GLU A 43 13.75 -6.03 -5.20
N HIS A 44 12.49 -6.07 -4.76
CA HIS A 44 12.12 -6.75 -3.52
C HIS A 44 11.28 -7.99 -3.77
N SER A 45 11.22 -8.46 -5.01
CA SER A 45 10.41 -9.61 -5.40
C SER A 45 11.20 -10.90 -5.37
N VAL A 46 11.89 -11.16 -4.27
CA VAL A 46 12.67 -12.39 -4.11
C VAL A 46 11.75 -13.47 -3.57
N GLY A 47 11.51 -14.50 -4.38
CA GLY A 47 10.65 -15.60 -4.00
C GLY A 47 9.16 -15.35 -4.13
N GLU A 48 8.74 -14.10 -4.20
CA GLU A 48 7.35 -13.72 -4.44
C GLU A 48 7.30 -12.33 -5.02
N GLU A 49 6.29 -12.07 -5.84
CA GLU A 49 6.15 -10.76 -6.45
C GLU A 49 5.60 -9.75 -5.44
N ARG A 50 6.27 -8.64 -5.32
CA ARG A 50 5.84 -7.53 -4.48
C ARG A 50 5.42 -6.35 -5.34
N PHE A 51 4.49 -5.59 -4.79
CA PHE A 51 3.93 -4.42 -5.46
C PHE A 51 3.92 -3.25 -4.49
N VAL A 52 3.97 -2.07 -5.08
CA VAL A 52 3.85 -0.81 -4.34
C VAL A 52 2.52 -0.17 -4.74
N LEU A 53 1.67 0.09 -3.77
CA LEU A 53 0.47 0.89 -4.00
C LEU A 53 0.73 2.27 -3.44
N LEU A 54 0.57 3.28 -4.29
CA LEU A 54 0.66 4.67 -3.88
C LEU A 54 -0.77 5.22 -3.94
N GLY A 55 -1.38 5.40 -2.79
CA GLY A 55 -2.79 5.75 -2.73
C GLY A 55 -3.14 6.59 -1.52
N LEU A 56 -4.25 7.32 -1.65
CA LEU A 56 -4.75 8.19 -0.59
C LEU A 56 -5.61 7.37 0.36
N SER A 57 -5.31 7.43 1.65
CA SER A 57 -6.06 6.69 2.65
C SER A 57 -7.36 7.42 3.00
N GLY A 58 -8.23 6.70 3.71
CA GLY A 58 -9.47 7.29 4.22
C GLY A 58 -9.24 8.42 5.21
N ALA A 59 -8.04 8.51 5.77
CA ALA A 59 -7.65 9.61 6.64
C ALA A 59 -6.99 10.76 5.89
N SER A 60 -7.08 10.74 4.57
CA SER A 60 -6.54 11.77 3.68
C SER A 60 -5.02 11.89 3.74
N ARG A 61 -4.35 10.77 3.96
CA ARG A 61 -2.90 10.69 3.91
C ARG A 61 -2.48 9.87 2.71
N LEU A 62 -1.49 10.38 1.96
CA LEU A 62 -0.96 9.64 0.83
C LEU A 62 0.05 8.63 1.34
N LEU A 63 -0.21 7.35 1.05
CA LEU A 63 0.56 6.24 1.60
C LEU A 63 1.24 5.45 0.51
N VAL A 64 2.40 4.87 0.87
CA VAL A 64 3.10 3.89 0.07
C VAL A 64 2.92 2.55 0.78
N VAL A 65 2.21 1.63 0.15
CA VAL A 65 1.88 0.33 0.75
C VAL A 65 2.56 -0.78 -0.03
N ILE A 66 3.48 -1.47 0.63
CA ILE A 66 4.17 -2.61 0.04
C ILE A 66 3.34 -3.85 0.35
N HIS A 67 3.05 -4.63 -0.67
CA HIS A 67 2.22 -5.82 -0.50
C HIS A 67 2.58 -6.88 -1.53
N CYS A 68 2.08 -8.08 -1.33
CA CYS A 68 2.21 -9.16 -2.31
C CYS A 68 0.87 -9.85 -2.47
N GLU A 69 0.73 -10.58 -3.57
CA GLU A 69 -0.47 -11.37 -3.82
C GLU A 69 -0.23 -12.79 -3.36
N ARG A 70 -1.14 -13.30 -2.54
CA ARG A 70 -1.03 -14.64 -1.96
C ARG A 70 -1.99 -15.62 -2.59
N GLY A 71 -2.74 -15.19 -3.58
CA GLY A 71 -3.72 -15.98 -4.28
C GLY A 71 -4.55 -15.07 -5.14
N PRO A 72 -5.55 -15.61 -5.85
CA PRO A 72 -6.30 -14.78 -6.80
C PRO A 72 -7.01 -13.59 -6.14
N ASP A 73 -7.41 -13.74 -4.87
CA ASP A 73 -8.18 -12.68 -4.22
C ASP A 73 -7.61 -12.31 -2.86
N VAL A 74 -6.35 -12.63 -2.60
CA VAL A 74 -5.73 -12.36 -1.29
C VAL A 74 -4.50 -11.50 -1.46
N ILE A 75 -4.47 -10.39 -0.76
CA ILE A 75 -3.34 -9.46 -0.70
C ILE A 75 -2.78 -9.46 0.71
N ARG A 76 -1.47 -9.64 0.83
CA ARG A 76 -0.80 -9.59 2.12
C ARG A 76 -0.03 -8.29 2.25
N LEU A 77 -0.36 -7.51 3.28
CA LEU A 77 0.35 -6.25 3.55
C LEU A 77 1.68 -6.54 4.21
N ILE A 78 2.71 -5.85 3.75
CA ILE A 78 4.07 -6.01 4.24
C ILE A 78 4.52 -4.78 5.00
N SER A 79 4.31 -3.58 4.45
CA SER A 79 4.64 -2.34 5.13
C SER A 79 3.81 -1.20 4.56
N ALA A 80 3.71 -0.12 5.32
CA ALA A 80 3.00 1.08 4.90
C ALA A 80 3.66 2.29 5.53
N ARG A 81 3.89 3.32 4.74
CA ARG A 81 4.49 4.56 5.21
C ARG A 81 3.88 5.74 4.47
N LYS A 82 4.11 6.93 4.99
CA LYS A 82 3.67 8.14 4.29
C LYS A 82 4.54 8.37 3.06
N ALA A 83 3.92 8.90 2.02
CA ALA A 83 4.62 9.21 0.77
C ALA A 83 5.61 10.35 0.97
N GLU A 84 6.73 10.27 0.25
CA GLU A 84 7.70 11.35 0.22
C GLU A 84 7.35 12.31 -0.92
N ARG A 85 8.10 13.40 -1.01
CA ARG A 85 7.80 14.48 -1.95
C ARG A 85 7.72 13.98 -3.41
N THR A 86 8.69 13.16 -3.82
CA THR A 86 8.71 12.67 -5.20
C THR A 86 7.53 11.76 -5.49
N GLU A 87 7.15 10.95 -4.51
CA GLU A 87 6.00 10.06 -4.65
C GLU A 87 4.71 10.85 -4.71
N ARG A 88 4.60 11.88 -3.88
CA ARG A 88 3.44 12.76 -3.91
C ARG A 88 3.30 13.45 -5.27
N ALA A 89 4.42 13.91 -5.83
CA ALA A 89 4.41 14.56 -7.14
C ALA A 89 3.93 13.59 -8.22
N ALA A 90 4.38 12.34 -8.17
CA ALA A 90 3.96 11.32 -9.14
C ALA A 90 2.46 11.06 -9.03
N TYR A 91 1.94 10.96 -7.82
CA TYR A 91 0.51 10.72 -7.61
C TYR A 91 -0.33 11.90 -8.14
N LEU A 92 0.06 13.12 -7.80
CA LEU A 92 -0.67 14.31 -8.23
C LEU A 92 -0.61 14.49 -9.74
N SER A 93 0.52 14.16 -10.36
CA SER A 93 0.66 14.23 -11.81
C SER A 93 -0.34 13.29 -12.50
N ARG A 94 -0.54 12.11 -11.95
CA ARG A 94 -1.51 11.18 -12.49
C ARG A 94 -2.94 11.71 -12.36
N ARG A 95 -3.26 12.29 -11.20
CA ARG A 95 -4.61 12.83 -10.96
C ARG A 95 -4.95 14.01 -11.87
N ALA A 96 -3.94 14.74 -12.31
CA ALA A 96 -4.16 15.92 -13.13
C ALA A 96 -4.54 15.60 -14.57
N ARG A 97 -4.49 14.33 -14.96
CA ARG A 97 -4.81 13.92 -16.32
C ARG A 97 -6.30 13.76 -16.54
#